data_7c05b6ab1d6b57142e5e095e4cfa6320
#
_entry.id   7c05b6ab1d6b57142e5e095e4cfa6320
#
_cell.length_a   1.000
_cell.length_b   1.000
_cell.length_c   1.000
_cell.angle_alpha   90.00
_cell.angle_beta   90.00
_cell.angle_gamma   90.00
#
_symmetry.space_group_name_H-M   'P 1'
#
loop_
_entity.id
_entity.type
_entity.pdbx_description
1 polymer ?
#
loop_
_entity_poly.entity_id
_entity_poly.type
_entity_poly.pdbx_seq_one_letter_code
_entity_poly.pdbx_strand_id
1 'polypeptide(L)'
;MSSTDTSAIASWNNLSDEFNRYFSIIIFLFGTIGNILNIIVLSQRQLRTNPCSLFFLISSIANLSAILSGLTTRMLSGWALDLTNTIDWLCKTRAFALFLSRNVASWLLMLATLDRWLLSCRNDHHREMNALKNVYCGIIMTIFLSTCLYCVIFYCYEANLTDAPLECYGKTLACRFINDLSYACLTI
;
A
#
# COMPACT_ATOMS: atom_id res chain seq x y z
N MET A 1 37.65 -8.67 -10.49
CA MET A 1 36.52 -8.20 -11.32
C MET A 1 37.13 -7.39 -12.44
N SER A 2 36.84 -7.75 -13.67
CA SER A 2 37.34 -7.07 -14.86
C SER A 2 36.66 -5.70 -15.02
N SER A 3 37.37 -4.70 -15.57
CA SER A 3 36.81 -3.37 -15.85
C SER A 3 35.60 -3.40 -16.77
N THR A 4 35.47 -4.44 -17.57
CA THR A 4 34.32 -4.74 -18.44
C THR A 4 33.08 -5.13 -17.64
N ASP A 5 33.23 -5.87 -16.53
CA ASP A 5 32.12 -6.30 -15.69
C ASP A 5 31.49 -5.11 -14.94
N THR A 6 32.33 -4.18 -14.49
CA THR A 6 31.86 -2.95 -13.81
C THR A 6 31.12 -2.01 -14.72
N SER A 7 31.53 -1.87 -15.97
CA SER A 7 30.85 -1.03 -16.95
C SER A 7 29.51 -1.64 -17.39
N ALA A 8 29.43 -2.96 -17.52
CA ALA A 8 28.19 -3.66 -17.82
C ALA A 8 27.18 -3.55 -16.69
N ILE A 9 27.61 -3.73 -15.44
CA ILE A 9 26.75 -3.58 -14.25
C ILE A 9 26.21 -2.14 -14.14
N ALA A 10 27.04 -1.14 -14.37
CA ALA A 10 26.61 0.27 -14.34
C ALA A 10 25.57 0.57 -15.46
N SER A 11 25.75 0.01 -16.64
CA SER A 11 24.79 0.16 -17.74
C SER A 11 23.45 -0.50 -17.42
N TRP A 12 23.44 -1.69 -16.84
CA TRP A 12 22.21 -2.39 -16.41
C TRP A 12 21.49 -1.64 -15.29
N ASN A 13 22.22 -1.09 -14.31
CA ASN A 13 21.61 -0.30 -13.25
C ASN A 13 20.94 0.97 -13.81
N ASN A 14 21.60 1.71 -14.69
CA ASN A 14 21.02 2.89 -15.33
C ASN A 14 19.75 2.55 -16.13
N LEU A 15 19.77 1.45 -16.90
CA LEU A 15 18.62 1.00 -17.66
C LEU A 15 17.44 0.62 -16.73
N SER A 16 17.73 -0.08 -15.65
CA SER A 16 16.75 -0.45 -14.64
C SER A 16 16.12 0.78 -13.97
N ASP A 17 16.91 1.79 -13.66
CA ASP A 17 16.45 3.03 -13.02
C ASP A 17 15.57 3.86 -13.96
N GLU A 18 15.94 3.97 -15.23
CA GLU A 18 15.10 4.64 -16.22
C GLU A 18 13.78 3.90 -16.45
N PHE A 19 13.83 2.57 -16.59
CA PHE A 19 12.63 1.75 -16.76
C PHE A 19 11.69 1.88 -15.55
N ASN A 20 12.23 1.76 -14.33
CA ASN A 20 11.47 1.94 -13.10
C ASN A 20 10.82 3.33 -13.01
N ARG A 21 11.52 4.37 -13.48
CA ARG A 21 11.02 5.75 -13.47
C ARG A 21 9.83 5.93 -14.39
N TYR A 22 9.95 5.57 -15.67
CA TYR A 22 8.85 5.71 -16.63
C TYR A 22 7.66 4.84 -16.29
N PHE A 23 7.92 3.59 -15.86
CA PHE A 23 6.86 2.68 -15.46
C PHE A 23 6.11 3.17 -14.21
N SER A 24 6.83 3.75 -13.25
CA SER A 24 6.22 4.36 -12.06
C SER A 24 5.32 5.54 -12.40
N ILE A 25 5.68 6.38 -13.38
CA ILE A 25 4.85 7.49 -13.85
C ILE A 25 3.54 6.97 -14.46
N ILE A 26 3.62 5.95 -15.30
CA ILE A 26 2.45 5.34 -15.95
C ILE A 26 1.51 4.77 -14.88
N ILE A 27 2.04 3.97 -13.95
CA ILE A 27 1.24 3.39 -12.85
C ILE A 27 0.65 4.49 -11.98
N PHE A 28 1.40 5.55 -11.69
CA PHE A 28 0.90 6.68 -10.90
C PHE A 28 -0.30 7.35 -11.57
N LEU A 29 -0.21 7.66 -12.84
CA LEU A 29 -1.29 8.32 -13.58
C LEU A 29 -2.53 7.42 -13.67
N PHE A 30 -2.40 6.21 -14.18
CA PHE A 30 -3.54 5.30 -14.34
C PHE A 30 -4.12 4.87 -13.00
N GLY A 31 -3.28 4.58 -12.01
CA GLY A 31 -3.71 4.21 -10.67
C GLY A 31 -4.45 5.35 -9.96
N THR A 32 -3.94 6.58 -10.07
CA THR A 32 -4.59 7.76 -9.47
C THR A 32 -5.93 8.04 -10.14
N ILE A 33 -5.98 8.09 -11.47
CA ILE A 33 -7.20 8.34 -12.23
C ILE A 33 -8.24 7.25 -11.93
N GLY A 34 -7.84 5.98 -11.99
CA GLY A 34 -8.75 4.85 -11.73
C GLY A 34 -9.34 4.87 -10.31
N ASN A 35 -8.52 5.13 -9.29
CA ASN A 35 -9.01 5.21 -7.92
C ASN A 35 -9.90 6.45 -7.69
N ILE A 36 -9.59 7.61 -8.29
CA ILE A 36 -10.44 8.81 -8.21
C ILE A 36 -11.80 8.53 -8.86
N LEU A 37 -11.83 7.93 -10.04
CA LEU A 37 -13.08 7.56 -10.70
C LEU A 37 -13.90 6.59 -9.86
N ASN A 38 -13.28 5.57 -9.28
CA ASN A 38 -13.96 4.66 -8.36
C ASN A 38 -14.55 5.40 -7.15
N ILE A 39 -13.81 6.31 -6.54
CA ILE A 39 -14.28 7.12 -5.42
C ILE A 39 -15.50 7.95 -5.82
N ILE A 40 -15.44 8.63 -6.96
CA ILE A 40 -16.57 9.47 -7.45
C ILE A 40 -17.80 8.63 -7.69
N VAL A 41 -17.69 7.51 -8.40
CA VAL A 41 -18.81 6.62 -8.73
C VAL A 41 -19.39 5.98 -7.48
N LEU A 42 -18.56 5.38 -6.62
CA LEU A 42 -18.99 4.66 -5.42
C LEU A 42 -19.50 5.60 -4.31
N SER A 43 -19.14 6.88 -4.35
CA SER A 43 -19.67 7.91 -3.42
C SER A 43 -21.11 8.28 -3.68
N GLN A 44 -21.69 7.89 -4.81
CA GLN A 44 -23.08 8.19 -5.13
C GLN A 44 -24.03 7.58 -4.09
N ARG A 45 -25.07 8.35 -3.72
CA ARG A 45 -25.98 8.01 -2.62
C ARG A 45 -26.64 6.64 -2.76
N GLN A 46 -26.95 6.22 -3.99
CA GLN A 46 -27.55 4.92 -4.27
C GLN A 46 -26.57 3.75 -4.04
N LEU A 47 -25.29 3.95 -4.32
CA LEU A 47 -24.27 2.90 -4.20
C LEU A 47 -23.72 2.77 -2.77
N ARG A 48 -23.70 3.85 -1.99
CA ARG A 48 -23.25 3.83 -0.58
C ARG A 48 -24.11 2.99 0.35
N THR A 49 -25.35 2.69 -0.03
CA THR A 49 -26.24 1.80 0.75
C THR A 49 -25.93 0.32 0.55
N ASN A 50 -25.11 -0.01 -0.46
CA ASN A 50 -24.71 -1.38 -0.73
C ASN A 50 -23.41 -1.72 0.04
N PRO A 51 -23.42 -2.77 0.91
CA PRO A 51 -22.26 -3.21 1.67
C PRO A 51 -20.98 -3.35 0.85
N CYS A 52 -21.07 -4.09 -0.25
CA CYS A 52 -19.92 -4.33 -1.13
C CYS A 52 -19.34 -3.04 -1.72
N SER A 53 -20.18 -2.10 -2.12
CA SER A 53 -19.74 -0.80 -2.66
C SER A 53 -18.96 0.02 -1.63
N LEU A 54 -19.33 -0.09 -0.35
CA LEU A 54 -18.63 0.59 0.74
C LEU A 54 -17.21 0.03 0.93
N PHE A 55 -17.03 -1.29 0.88
CA PHE A 55 -15.70 -1.90 0.93
C PHE A 55 -14.81 -1.42 -0.23
N PHE A 56 -15.35 -1.40 -1.46
CA PHE A 56 -14.60 -0.91 -2.62
C PHE A 56 -14.28 0.58 -2.52
N LEU A 57 -15.19 1.40 -1.98
CA LEU A 57 -14.96 2.83 -1.78
C LEU A 57 -13.76 3.08 -0.85
N ILE A 58 -13.76 2.45 0.32
CA ILE A 58 -12.68 2.62 1.31
C ILE A 58 -11.38 2.00 0.79
N SER A 59 -11.44 0.86 0.10
CA SER A 59 -10.28 0.26 -0.56
C SER A 59 -9.66 1.19 -1.61
N SER A 60 -10.47 1.89 -2.40
CA SER A 60 -9.97 2.86 -3.40
C SER A 60 -9.29 4.06 -2.75
N ILE A 61 -9.79 4.54 -1.61
CA ILE A 61 -9.14 5.60 -0.82
C ILE A 61 -7.79 5.10 -0.28
N ALA A 62 -7.74 3.89 0.26
CA ALA A 62 -6.51 3.28 0.74
C ALA A 62 -5.50 3.08 -0.40
N ASN A 63 -5.92 2.59 -1.57
CA ASN A 63 -5.06 2.45 -2.74
C ASN A 63 -4.50 3.80 -3.21
N LEU A 64 -5.31 4.85 -3.22
CA LEU A 64 -4.85 6.20 -3.57
C LEU A 64 -3.78 6.68 -2.58
N SER A 65 -3.97 6.46 -1.28
CA SER A 65 -2.96 6.77 -0.25
C SER A 65 -1.67 5.98 -0.45
N ALA A 66 -1.75 4.69 -0.82
CA ALA A 66 -0.59 3.86 -1.12
C ALA A 66 0.18 4.36 -2.36
N ILE A 67 -0.54 4.75 -3.42
CA ILE A 67 0.06 5.32 -4.63
C ILE A 67 0.79 6.63 -4.32
N LEU A 68 0.13 7.53 -3.59
CA LEU A 68 0.70 8.81 -3.22
C LEU A 68 1.94 8.66 -2.32
N SER A 69 1.90 7.77 -1.33
CA SER A 69 3.04 7.57 -0.42
C SER A 69 4.18 6.76 -1.03
N GLY A 70 3.89 5.80 -1.92
CA GLY A 70 4.87 4.89 -2.50
C GLY A 70 5.52 5.39 -3.78
N LEU A 71 4.71 5.83 -4.76
CA LEU A 71 5.22 6.20 -6.09
C LEU A 71 5.74 7.62 -6.18
N THR A 72 5.22 8.55 -5.38
CA THR A 72 5.70 9.95 -5.38
C THR A 72 7.19 10.03 -5.09
N THR A 73 7.69 9.27 -4.14
CA THR A 73 9.11 9.27 -3.78
C THR A 73 9.98 8.57 -4.82
N ARG A 74 9.50 7.51 -5.46
CA ARG A 74 10.22 6.89 -6.58
C ARG A 74 10.37 7.84 -7.77
N MET A 75 9.39 8.73 -7.98
CA MET A 75 9.48 9.77 -8.99
C MET A 75 10.46 10.89 -8.57
N LEU A 76 10.45 11.29 -7.29
CA LEU A 76 11.32 12.35 -6.77
C LEU A 76 12.77 11.91 -6.56
N SER A 77 13.02 10.64 -6.24
CA SER A 77 14.39 10.13 -6.03
C SER A 77 15.29 10.31 -7.26
N GLY A 78 14.71 10.24 -8.48
CA GLY A 78 15.43 10.51 -9.73
C GLY A 78 15.84 11.98 -9.91
N TRP A 79 15.36 12.91 -9.07
CA TRP A 79 15.64 14.36 -9.16
C TRP A 79 16.46 14.86 -7.95
N ALA A 80 17.02 13.96 -7.14
CA ALA A 80 17.78 14.26 -5.91
C ALA A 80 17.03 15.15 -4.90
N LEU A 81 15.70 15.17 -4.93
CA LEU A 81 14.82 15.99 -4.09
C LEU A 81 14.06 15.12 -3.07
N ASP A 82 14.53 13.90 -2.80
CA ASP A 82 13.84 12.99 -1.88
C ASP A 82 14.14 13.32 -0.42
N LEU A 83 13.36 14.25 0.14
CA LEU A 83 13.41 14.63 1.56
C LEU A 83 13.11 13.46 2.51
N THR A 84 12.52 12.37 2.03
CA THR A 84 12.20 11.20 2.87
C THR A 84 13.44 10.41 3.24
N ASN A 85 14.52 10.55 2.48
CA ASN A 85 15.79 9.88 2.76
C ASN A 85 16.60 10.62 3.83
N THR A 86 16.39 11.92 3.99
CA THR A 86 17.16 12.77 4.92
C THR A 86 16.42 13.02 6.25
N ILE A 87 15.09 13.03 6.23
CA ILE A 87 14.26 13.36 7.40
C ILE A 87 13.65 12.08 7.98
N ASP A 88 14.11 11.66 9.14
CA ASP A 88 13.71 10.41 9.82
C ASP A 88 12.18 10.31 10.05
N TRP A 89 11.55 11.39 10.51
CA TRP A 89 10.10 11.42 10.69
C TRP A 89 9.33 11.18 9.39
N LEU A 90 9.80 11.79 8.30
CA LEU A 90 9.16 11.66 6.99
C LEU A 90 9.31 10.24 6.43
N CYS A 91 10.49 9.63 6.62
CA CYS A 91 10.77 8.24 6.30
C CYS A 91 9.78 7.30 7.01
N LYS A 92 9.65 7.41 8.32
CA LYS A 92 8.78 6.57 9.15
C LYS A 92 7.30 6.71 8.79
N THR A 93 6.83 7.95 8.67
CA THR A 93 5.42 8.24 8.36
C THR A 93 5.04 7.74 6.98
N ARG A 94 5.90 7.93 5.99
CA ARG A 94 5.71 7.44 4.64
C ARG A 94 5.64 5.91 4.59
N ALA A 95 6.61 5.23 5.20
CA ALA A 95 6.65 3.78 5.24
C ALA A 95 5.39 3.23 5.93
N PHE A 96 5.01 3.80 7.07
CA PHE A 96 3.78 3.45 7.77
C PHE A 96 2.53 3.63 6.89
N ALA A 97 2.38 4.78 6.25
CA ALA A 97 1.25 5.07 5.37
C ALA A 97 1.17 4.08 4.19
N LEU A 98 2.31 3.75 3.58
CA LEU A 98 2.38 2.82 2.46
C LEU A 98 1.93 1.40 2.87
N PHE A 99 2.52 0.85 3.93
CA PHE A 99 2.21 -0.51 4.37
C PHE A 99 0.80 -0.64 4.92
N LEU A 100 0.37 0.32 5.75
CA LEU A 100 -0.99 0.38 6.28
C LEU A 100 -2.02 0.40 5.15
N SER A 101 -1.85 1.32 4.20
CA SER A 101 -2.82 1.50 3.11
C SER A 101 -2.93 0.27 2.21
N ARG A 102 -1.81 -0.36 1.86
CA ARG A 102 -1.80 -1.60 1.07
C ARG A 102 -2.52 -2.73 1.78
N ASN A 103 -2.20 -2.94 3.06
CA ASN A 103 -2.81 -3.99 3.86
C ASN A 103 -4.33 -3.78 4.00
N VAL A 104 -4.74 -2.57 4.36
CA VAL A 104 -6.17 -2.22 4.47
C VAL A 104 -6.90 -2.45 3.15
N ALA A 105 -6.33 -2.02 2.01
CA ALA A 105 -6.95 -2.22 0.70
C ALA A 105 -7.13 -3.71 0.38
N SER A 106 -6.13 -4.56 0.62
CA SER A 106 -6.19 -6.00 0.36
C SER A 106 -7.26 -6.68 1.22
N TRP A 107 -7.29 -6.38 2.52
CA TRP A 107 -8.29 -6.96 3.44
C TRP A 107 -9.71 -6.52 3.10
N LEU A 108 -9.92 -5.26 2.73
CA LEU A 108 -11.24 -4.77 2.33
C LEU A 108 -11.74 -5.41 1.03
N LEU A 109 -10.84 -5.68 0.07
CA LEU A 109 -11.19 -6.45 -1.13
C LEU A 109 -11.57 -7.90 -0.78
N MET A 110 -10.84 -8.54 0.12
CA MET A 110 -11.18 -9.86 0.61
C MET A 110 -12.56 -9.86 1.30
N LEU A 111 -12.84 -8.89 2.16
CA LEU A 111 -14.16 -8.75 2.81
C LEU A 111 -15.27 -8.50 1.79
N ALA A 112 -15.02 -7.72 0.73
CA ALA A 112 -15.99 -7.52 -0.35
C ALA A 112 -16.31 -8.82 -1.09
N THR A 113 -15.32 -9.68 -1.33
CA THR A 113 -15.54 -11.00 -1.95
C THR A 113 -16.32 -11.95 -1.03
N LEU A 114 -16.02 -11.94 0.27
CA LEU A 114 -16.76 -12.69 1.28
C LEU A 114 -18.22 -12.22 1.39
N ASP A 115 -18.45 -10.90 1.36
CA ASP A 115 -19.80 -10.32 1.33
C ASP A 115 -20.62 -10.86 0.14
N ARG A 116 -20.03 -10.88 -1.06
CA ARG A 116 -20.66 -11.46 -2.25
C ARG A 116 -20.95 -12.95 -2.13
N TRP A 117 -20.01 -13.69 -1.57
CA TRP A 117 -20.17 -15.13 -1.33
C TRP A 117 -21.30 -15.40 -0.33
N LEU A 118 -21.37 -14.65 0.78
CA LEU A 118 -22.43 -14.77 1.78
C LEU A 118 -23.81 -14.46 1.20
N LEU A 119 -23.93 -13.45 0.32
CA LEU A 119 -25.17 -13.14 -0.37
C LEU A 119 -25.64 -14.25 -1.33
N SER A 120 -24.71 -15.04 -1.87
CA SER A 120 -24.99 -16.18 -2.73
C SER A 120 -25.46 -17.40 -1.94
N CYS A 121 -25.21 -17.45 -0.62
CA CYS A 121 -25.66 -18.54 0.22
C CYS A 121 -27.17 -18.48 0.44
N ARG A 122 -27.84 -19.65 0.34
CA ARG A 122 -29.30 -19.78 0.45
C ARG A 122 -29.85 -19.65 1.88
N ASN A 123 -28.97 -19.50 2.88
CA ASN A 123 -29.34 -19.53 4.29
C ASN A 123 -29.63 -18.11 4.80
N ASP A 124 -30.87 -17.86 5.31
CA ASP A 124 -31.33 -16.55 5.76
C ASP A 124 -30.48 -15.96 6.88
N HIS A 125 -29.89 -16.81 7.75
CA HIS A 125 -29.00 -16.38 8.82
C HIS A 125 -27.72 -15.69 8.31
N HIS A 126 -27.16 -16.14 7.18
CA HIS A 126 -26.01 -15.51 6.55
C HIS A 126 -26.37 -14.17 5.88
N ARG A 127 -27.61 -14.00 5.48
CA ARG A 127 -28.11 -12.77 4.88
C ARG A 127 -28.25 -11.63 5.91
N GLU A 128 -28.55 -11.95 7.17
CA GLU A 128 -28.59 -10.96 8.26
C GLU A 128 -27.18 -10.44 8.63
N MET A 129 -26.13 -11.21 8.40
CA MET A 129 -24.74 -10.81 8.64
C MET A 129 -24.28 -9.65 7.73
N ASN A 130 -24.95 -9.43 6.61
CA ASN A 130 -24.67 -8.33 5.67
C ASN A 130 -25.31 -7.00 6.04
N ALA A 131 -25.80 -6.83 7.27
CA ALA A 131 -26.28 -5.54 7.73
C ALA A 131 -25.14 -4.49 7.66
N LEU A 132 -25.46 -3.29 7.18
CA LEU A 132 -24.50 -2.17 7.07
C LEU A 132 -23.68 -1.96 8.36
N LYS A 133 -24.29 -2.20 9.52
CA LYS A 133 -23.61 -2.13 10.83
C LYS A 133 -22.41 -3.07 10.90
N ASN A 134 -22.52 -4.30 10.42
CA ASN A 134 -21.46 -5.29 10.42
C ASN A 134 -20.34 -4.92 9.44
N VAL A 135 -20.70 -4.29 8.31
CA VAL A 135 -19.74 -3.77 7.33
C VAL A 135 -18.87 -2.67 7.95
N TYR A 136 -19.49 -1.69 8.63
CA TYR A 136 -18.73 -0.64 9.32
C TYR A 136 -17.84 -1.21 10.42
N CYS A 137 -18.34 -2.18 11.19
CA CYS A 137 -17.54 -2.87 12.19
C CYS A 137 -16.33 -3.58 11.55
N GLY A 138 -16.53 -4.28 10.45
CA GLY A 138 -15.46 -4.94 9.68
C GLY A 138 -14.39 -3.95 9.18
N ILE A 139 -14.80 -2.81 8.63
CA ILE A 139 -13.88 -1.75 8.18
C ILE A 139 -13.07 -1.20 9.36
N ILE A 140 -13.72 -0.83 10.46
CA ILE A 140 -13.05 -0.27 11.65
C ILE A 140 -12.07 -1.29 12.24
N MET A 141 -12.48 -2.55 12.37
CA MET A 141 -11.62 -3.62 12.87
C MET A 141 -10.40 -3.85 11.97
N THR A 142 -10.60 -3.84 10.66
CA THR A 142 -9.50 -3.98 9.70
C THR A 142 -8.48 -2.84 9.83
N ILE A 143 -8.95 -1.59 9.90
CA ILE A 143 -8.08 -0.41 10.07
C ILE A 143 -7.35 -0.48 11.40
N PHE A 144 -8.06 -0.81 12.49
CA PHE A 144 -7.48 -0.90 13.83
C PHE A 144 -6.39 -1.97 13.92
N LEU A 145 -6.68 -3.20 13.46
CA LEU A 145 -5.71 -4.30 13.46
C LEU A 145 -4.50 -3.99 12.59
N SER A 146 -4.73 -3.43 11.39
CA SER A 146 -3.63 -3.03 10.51
C SER A 146 -2.77 -1.93 11.14
N THR A 147 -3.37 -0.96 11.82
CA THR A 147 -2.63 0.09 12.53
C THR A 147 -1.78 -0.48 13.66
N CYS A 148 -2.32 -1.39 14.46
CA CYS A 148 -1.57 -2.05 15.52
C CYS A 148 -0.38 -2.87 14.98
N LEU A 149 -0.58 -3.61 13.88
CA LEU A 149 0.48 -4.40 13.25
C LEU A 149 1.62 -3.52 12.71
N TYR A 150 1.28 -2.44 12.02
CA TYR A 150 2.29 -1.59 11.38
C TYR A 150 2.84 -0.47 12.27
N CYS A 151 2.32 -0.28 13.48
CA CYS A 151 2.88 0.67 14.46
C CYS A 151 4.36 0.40 14.76
N VAL A 152 4.80 -0.84 14.64
CA VAL A 152 6.19 -1.28 14.77
C VAL A 152 7.14 -0.60 13.78
N ILE A 153 6.64 -0.10 12.65
CA ILE A 153 7.43 0.62 11.63
C ILE A 153 8.08 1.88 12.22
N PHE A 154 7.39 2.60 13.12
CA PHE A 154 7.96 3.80 13.76
C PHE A 154 9.21 3.49 14.59
N TYR A 155 9.34 2.27 15.08
CA TYR A 155 10.55 1.81 15.76
C TYR A 155 11.60 1.25 14.78
N CYS A 156 11.15 0.53 13.77
CA CYS A 156 12.00 -0.25 12.87
C CYS A 156 12.66 0.56 11.75
N TYR A 157 12.02 1.63 11.28
CA TYR A 157 12.53 2.42 10.15
C TYR A 157 13.39 3.58 10.63
N GLU A 158 14.44 3.86 9.85
CA GLU A 158 15.38 4.97 10.08
C GLU A 158 15.85 5.53 8.73
N ALA A 159 16.08 6.84 8.69
CA ALA A 159 16.64 7.51 7.52
C ALA A 159 18.18 7.52 7.56
N ASN A 160 18.80 7.88 6.44
CA ASN A 160 20.26 8.00 6.30
C ASN A 160 21.05 6.71 6.58
N LEU A 161 20.50 5.53 6.26
CA LEU A 161 21.22 4.28 6.37
C LEU A 161 22.22 4.12 5.21
N THR A 162 23.50 3.94 5.53
CA THR A 162 24.60 3.72 4.56
C THR A 162 24.75 2.25 4.14
N ASP A 163 24.32 1.31 5.01
CA ASP A 163 24.47 -0.14 4.81
C ASP A 163 23.16 -0.84 4.35
N ALA A 164 22.24 -0.09 3.80
CA ALA A 164 20.96 -0.60 3.33
C ALA A 164 20.76 -0.33 1.83
N PRO A 165 19.93 -1.14 1.14
CA PRO A 165 19.63 -0.92 -0.28
C PRO A 165 18.88 0.39 -0.57
N LEU A 166 18.27 0.98 0.46
CA LEU A 166 17.60 2.28 0.43
C LEU A 166 18.01 3.07 1.67
N GLU A 167 18.20 4.37 1.54
CA GLU A 167 18.55 5.27 2.64
C GLU A 167 17.47 5.31 3.74
N CYS A 168 16.20 5.14 3.38
CA CYS A 168 15.08 4.95 4.30
C CYS A 168 14.67 3.48 4.32
N TYR A 169 15.14 2.72 5.31
CA TYR A 169 14.90 1.28 5.40
C TYR A 169 14.93 0.77 6.86
N GLY A 170 14.69 -0.54 7.03
CA GLY A 170 14.75 -1.18 8.35
C GLY A 170 16.15 -1.14 8.95
N LYS A 171 16.30 -0.58 10.15
CA LYS A 171 17.60 -0.37 10.83
C LYS A 171 18.31 -1.67 11.23
N THR A 172 17.57 -2.73 11.53
CA THR A 172 18.11 -4.03 11.94
C THR A 172 17.67 -5.15 11.00
N LEU A 173 18.44 -6.21 10.96
CA LEU A 173 18.15 -7.40 10.15
C LEU A 173 16.79 -8.04 10.57
N ALA A 174 16.50 -8.04 11.87
CA ALA A 174 15.21 -8.50 12.39
C ALA A 174 14.04 -7.63 11.90
N CYS A 175 14.20 -6.30 11.86
CA CYS A 175 13.19 -5.39 11.33
C CYS A 175 12.95 -5.59 9.83
N ARG A 176 14.00 -5.84 9.07
CA ARG A 176 13.90 -6.17 7.63
C ARG A 176 13.13 -7.46 7.42
N PHE A 177 13.48 -8.51 8.17
CA PHE A 177 12.81 -9.81 8.08
C PHE A 177 11.32 -9.73 8.47
N ILE A 178 10.98 -9.02 9.56
CA ILE A 178 9.59 -8.81 9.98
C ILE A 178 8.79 -8.07 8.89
N ASN A 179 9.41 -7.07 8.27
CA ASN A 179 8.80 -6.31 7.19
C ASN A 179 8.53 -7.20 5.96
N ASP A 180 9.52 -7.97 5.52
CA ASP A 180 9.41 -8.85 4.36
C ASP A 180 8.40 -9.99 4.61
N LEU A 181 8.39 -10.55 5.83
CA LEU A 181 7.41 -11.55 6.24
C LEU A 181 5.99 -10.99 6.27
N SER A 182 5.81 -9.80 6.86
CA SER A 182 4.48 -9.17 6.89
C SER A 182 4.01 -8.78 5.49
N TYR A 183 4.92 -8.36 4.61
CA TYR A 183 4.62 -8.10 3.22
C TYR A 183 4.17 -9.39 2.50
N ALA A 184 4.92 -10.47 2.65
CA ALA A 184 4.59 -11.76 2.01
C ALA A 184 3.29 -12.38 2.54
N CYS A 185 3.03 -12.30 3.87
CA CYS A 185 1.87 -12.97 4.48
C CYS A 185 0.57 -12.15 4.44
N LEU A 186 0.66 -10.82 4.39
CA LEU A 186 -0.51 -9.94 4.57
C LEU A 186 -0.89 -9.17 3.30
N THR A 187 -0.06 -9.19 2.27
CA THR A 187 -0.32 -8.47 1.00
C THR A 187 -0.45 -9.37 -0.22
N ILE A 188 -0.27 -10.69 -0.05
CA ILE A 188 -0.65 -11.71 -1.04
C ILE A 188 -2.10 -12.13 -0.78
#